data_ee551cf5e091846a71c2165086f181d7
#
_entry.id   ee551cf5e091846a71c2165086f181d7
#
_cell.length_a   1.000
_cell.length_b   1.000
_cell.length_c   1.000
_cell.angle_alpha   90.00
_cell.angle_beta   90.00
_cell.angle_gamma   90.00
#
_symmetry.space_group_name_H-M   'P 1'
#
loop_
_entity.id
_entity.type
_entity.pdbx_description
1 polymer ?
#
loop_
_entity_poly.entity_id
_entity_poly.type
_entity_poly.pdbx_seq_one_letter_code
_entity_poly.pdbx_strand_id
1 'polypeptide(L)'
;KRCSFVGVGSYNLGREYGRQVLKIARESTWESAWENRVIRVAIVMNAYAMDTGQNIISSGIQDAIEQEKTEDIDFSVSYITVDDTNTFSVEESIRDIFMEERLPDIIICLNELNTTCVYQAVVDYNQVGQISILGYYDSDTIINAIDRNVVNATISIDTEQMGGFCVEALTEYYLLGNTSQYFTADVTLIDKSNVAQYLEGGDEDEN
;
A
#
# COMPACT_ATOMS: atom_id res chain seq x y z
N LYS A 1 -9.24 28.28 -8.23
CA LYS A 1 -9.10 27.37 -9.39
C LYS A 1 -7.74 26.68 -9.28
N ARG A 2 -7.70 25.36 -9.33
CA ARG A 2 -6.43 24.59 -9.28
C ARG A 2 -5.63 24.83 -10.56
N CYS A 3 -4.33 25.12 -10.46
CA CYS A 3 -3.45 25.34 -11.62
C CYS A 3 -3.01 24.01 -12.22
N SER A 4 -2.60 23.07 -11.36
CA SER A 4 -2.13 21.75 -11.75
C SER A 4 -2.45 20.72 -10.65
N PHE A 5 -2.24 19.45 -10.95
CA PHE A 5 -2.16 18.34 -10.01
C PHE A 5 -0.78 17.71 -10.14
N VAL A 6 -0.09 17.55 -9.01
CA VAL A 6 1.16 16.79 -8.91
C VAL A 6 0.92 15.65 -7.94
N GLY A 7 1.22 14.43 -8.33
CA GLY A 7 0.98 13.26 -7.49
C GLY A 7 1.13 11.96 -8.26
N VAL A 8 0.58 10.87 -7.71
CA VAL A 8 0.58 9.55 -8.36
C VAL A 8 -0.74 9.24 -9.05
N GLY A 9 -0.71 8.36 -10.02
CA GLY A 9 -1.90 7.85 -10.69
C GLY A 9 -2.65 6.86 -9.80
N SER A 10 -3.57 7.34 -8.95
CA SER A 10 -4.26 6.55 -7.93
C SER A 10 -4.88 5.25 -8.47
N TYR A 11 -5.48 5.27 -9.64
CA TYR A 11 -6.05 4.06 -10.25
C TYR A 11 -4.98 3.02 -10.63
N ASN A 12 -3.87 3.46 -11.24
CA ASN A 12 -2.77 2.58 -11.61
C ASN A 12 -2.05 2.02 -10.37
N LEU A 13 -1.91 2.84 -9.32
CA LEU A 13 -1.43 2.41 -8.01
C LEU A 13 -2.31 1.30 -7.45
N GLY A 14 -3.64 1.46 -7.52
CA GLY A 14 -4.58 0.43 -7.12
C GLY A 14 -4.44 -0.86 -7.92
N ARG A 15 -4.29 -0.76 -9.23
CA ARG A 15 -4.05 -1.94 -10.08
C ARG A 15 -2.76 -2.68 -9.71
N GLU A 16 -1.72 -1.96 -9.32
CA GLU A 16 -0.48 -2.60 -8.87
C GLU A 16 -0.70 -3.38 -7.57
N TYR A 17 -1.40 -2.82 -6.57
CA TYR A 17 -1.80 -3.58 -5.38
C TYR A 17 -2.60 -4.84 -5.74
N GLY A 18 -3.58 -4.73 -6.65
CA GLY A 18 -4.37 -5.88 -7.10
C GLY A 18 -3.51 -6.98 -7.73
N ARG A 19 -2.50 -6.63 -8.53
CA ARG A 19 -1.53 -7.59 -9.07
C ARG A 19 -0.68 -8.25 -8.00
N GLN A 20 -0.27 -7.49 -6.98
CA GLN A 20 0.46 -8.06 -5.85
C GLN A 20 -0.40 -9.02 -5.03
N VAL A 21 -1.69 -8.74 -4.84
CA VAL A 21 -2.65 -9.69 -4.25
C VAL A 21 -2.68 -11.00 -5.04
N LEU A 22 -2.80 -10.91 -6.36
CA LEU A 22 -2.81 -12.09 -7.24
C LEU A 22 -1.47 -12.85 -7.23
N LYS A 23 -0.34 -12.13 -7.13
CA LYS A 23 0.98 -12.74 -7.00
C LYS A 23 1.08 -13.52 -5.70
N ILE A 24 0.73 -12.91 -4.57
CA ILE A 24 0.70 -13.57 -3.25
C ILE A 24 -0.21 -14.80 -3.28
N ALA A 25 -1.39 -14.68 -3.87
CA ALA A 25 -2.33 -15.78 -3.98
C ALA A 25 -1.77 -16.98 -4.75
N ARG A 26 -0.97 -16.75 -5.79
CA ARG A 26 -0.35 -17.80 -6.61
C ARG A 26 0.90 -18.41 -5.96
N GLU A 27 1.67 -17.62 -5.23
CA GLU A 27 2.93 -18.04 -4.60
C GLU A 27 2.73 -18.73 -3.26
N SER A 28 1.57 -18.55 -2.65
CA SER A 28 1.26 -19.16 -1.37
C SER A 28 1.23 -20.68 -1.49
N THR A 29 2.10 -21.37 -0.75
CA THR A 29 2.19 -22.85 -0.66
C THR A 29 0.93 -23.50 -0.05
N TRP A 30 -0.10 -22.75 0.04
CA TRP A 30 -1.43 -23.15 0.46
C TRP A 30 -2.14 -24.06 -0.55
N GLU A 31 -1.46 -24.40 -1.66
CA GLU A 31 -1.97 -25.21 -2.77
C GLU A 31 -2.58 -26.58 -2.38
N SER A 32 -2.23 -27.12 -1.23
CA SER A 32 -2.74 -28.43 -0.83
C SER A 32 -4.10 -28.42 -0.08
N ALA A 33 -4.65 -27.24 0.22
CA ALA A 33 -5.90 -27.09 1.00
C ALA A 33 -7.02 -26.32 0.25
N TRP A 34 -6.85 -26.01 -1.05
CA TRP A 34 -7.53 -24.90 -1.72
C TRP A 34 -8.68 -25.24 -2.66
N GLU A 35 -9.13 -26.44 -2.77
CA GLU A 35 -10.40 -26.66 -3.44
C GLU A 35 -11.53 -25.90 -2.70
N ASN A 36 -11.92 -24.72 -3.27
CA ASN A 36 -12.99 -23.81 -2.82
C ASN A 36 -12.69 -22.85 -1.64
N ARG A 37 -11.46 -22.37 -1.44
CA ARG A 37 -11.21 -21.32 -0.44
C ARG A 37 -11.32 -19.92 -1.05
N VAL A 38 -12.01 -19.02 -0.34
CA VAL A 38 -12.09 -17.58 -0.66
C VAL A 38 -10.95 -16.85 0.05
N ILE A 39 -10.07 -16.17 -0.70
CA ILE A 39 -9.01 -15.30 -0.14
C ILE A 39 -9.65 -14.00 0.34
N ARG A 40 -9.45 -13.68 1.61
CA ARG A 40 -9.98 -12.47 2.24
C ARG A 40 -8.94 -11.36 2.17
N VAL A 41 -9.27 -10.33 1.41
CA VAL A 41 -8.45 -9.13 1.26
C VAL A 41 -9.10 -7.99 2.02
N ALA A 42 -8.37 -7.39 2.95
CA ALA A 42 -8.82 -6.20 3.68
C ALA A 42 -8.04 -4.97 3.22
N ILE A 43 -8.74 -3.90 2.86
CA ILE A 43 -8.16 -2.61 2.52
C ILE A 43 -8.36 -1.67 3.70
N VAL A 44 -7.26 -1.19 4.29
CA VAL A 44 -7.29 -0.24 5.42
C VAL A 44 -7.46 1.18 4.87
N MET A 45 -8.54 1.82 5.28
CA MET A 45 -8.92 3.17 4.85
C MET A 45 -9.09 4.10 6.05
N ASN A 46 -8.66 5.34 5.91
CA ASN A 46 -8.80 6.35 6.94
C ASN A 46 -10.23 6.93 6.95
N ALA A 47 -10.83 7.05 8.16
CA ALA A 47 -12.21 7.51 8.33
C ALA A 47 -12.40 8.99 7.97
N TYR A 48 -11.41 9.82 8.28
CA TYR A 48 -11.51 11.27 8.14
C TYR A 48 -10.84 11.81 6.87
N ALA A 49 -9.99 11.02 6.23
CA ALA A 49 -9.54 11.35 4.89
C ALA A 49 -10.75 11.23 3.94
N MET A 50 -11.45 12.32 3.69
CA MET A 50 -12.36 12.43 2.53
C MET A 50 -11.55 12.30 1.23
N ASP A 51 -10.69 11.29 1.18
CA ASP A 51 -9.72 11.13 0.13
C ASP A 51 -10.35 10.38 -1.03
N THR A 52 -10.79 11.16 -2.02
CA THR A 52 -11.19 10.61 -3.31
C THR A 52 -10.10 9.67 -3.87
N GLY A 53 -8.83 9.88 -3.49
CA GLY A 53 -7.70 9.05 -3.87
C GLY A 53 -7.83 7.63 -3.37
N GLN A 54 -8.18 7.40 -2.11
CA GLN A 54 -8.34 6.05 -1.54
C GLN A 54 -9.44 5.25 -2.25
N ASN A 55 -10.55 5.90 -2.59
CA ASN A 55 -11.63 5.26 -3.35
C ASN A 55 -11.20 4.89 -4.78
N ILE A 56 -10.40 5.72 -5.44
CA ILE A 56 -9.86 5.44 -6.77
C ILE A 56 -8.84 4.30 -6.72
N ILE A 57 -7.96 4.28 -5.71
CA ILE A 57 -7.02 3.17 -5.47
C ILE A 57 -7.80 1.87 -5.27
N SER A 58 -8.80 1.89 -4.40
CA SER A 58 -9.66 0.74 -4.12
C SER A 58 -10.35 0.20 -5.38
N SER A 59 -10.87 1.08 -6.23
CA SER A 59 -11.44 0.66 -7.53
C SER A 59 -10.40 0.00 -8.41
N GLY A 60 -9.18 0.53 -8.47
CA GLY A 60 -8.08 -0.08 -9.21
C GLY A 60 -7.70 -1.46 -8.69
N ILE A 61 -7.70 -1.67 -7.37
CA ILE A 61 -7.45 -2.98 -6.73
C ILE A 61 -8.51 -3.99 -7.17
N GLN A 62 -9.79 -3.64 -7.02
CA GLN A 62 -10.90 -4.52 -7.37
C GLN A 62 -10.90 -4.88 -8.86
N ASP A 63 -10.70 -3.88 -9.73
CA ASP A 63 -10.66 -4.10 -11.17
C ASP A 63 -9.50 -5.01 -11.58
N ALA A 64 -8.33 -4.88 -10.97
CA ALA A 64 -7.20 -5.75 -11.26
C ALA A 64 -7.48 -7.20 -10.82
N ILE A 65 -8.00 -7.39 -9.60
CA ILE A 65 -8.37 -8.72 -9.09
C ILE A 65 -9.41 -9.35 -10.00
N GLU A 66 -10.48 -8.65 -10.35
CA GLU A 66 -11.58 -9.21 -11.15
C GLU A 66 -11.18 -9.52 -12.59
N GLN A 67 -10.32 -8.69 -13.21
CA GLN A 67 -9.89 -8.87 -14.60
C GLN A 67 -8.77 -9.89 -14.78
N GLU A 68 -7.93 -10.08 -13.77
CA GLU A 68 -6.70 -10.86 -13.88
C GLU A 68 -6.72 -12.13 -13.00
N LYS A 69 -7.79 -12.37 -12.19
CA LYS A 69 -7.96 -13.60 -11.40
C LYS A 69 -8.13 -14.84 -12.31
N THR A 70 -7.68 -15.98 -11.83
CA THR A 70 -7.97 -17.28 -12.46
C THR A 70 -9.30 -17.84 -11.94
N GLU A 71 -9.93 -18.76 -12.70
CA GLU A 71 -11.23 -19.37 -12.33
C GLU A 71 -11.16 -20.19 -11.02
N ASP A 72 -9.96 -20.58 -10.60
CA ASP A 72 -9.74 -21.47 -9.46
C ASP A 72 -9.66 -20.75 -8.11
N ILE A 73 -9.61 -19.40 -8.11
CA ILE A 73 -9.40 -18.62 -6.89
C ILE A 73 -10.48 -17.54 -6.76
N ASP A 74 -11.23 -17.60 -5.67
CA ASP A 74 -12.18 -16.55 -5.30
C ASP A 74 -11.58 -15.58 -4.30
N PHE A 75 -11.99 -14.29 -4.41
CA PHE A 75 -11.56 -13.22 -3.53
C PHE A 75 -12.76 -12.54 -2.86
N SER A 76 -12.63 -12.27 -1.57
CA SER A 76 -13.55 -11.42 -0.81
C SER A 76 -12.81 -10.15 -0.39
N VAL A 77 -13.13 -9.02 -1.01
CA VAL A 77 -12.53 -7.73 -0.68
C VAL A 77 -13.42 -7.01 0.32
N SER A 78 -12.85 -6.61 1.44
CA SER A 78 -13.50 -5.85 2.51
C SER A 78 -12.74 -4.57 2.82
N TYR A 79 -13.40 -3.64 3.51
CA TYR A 79 -12.82 -2.37 3.93
C TYR A 79 -12.79 -2.29 5.45
N ILE A 80 -11.63 -1.89 5.96
CA ILE A 80 -11.44 -1.61 7.38
C ILE A 80 -11.26 -0.11 7.52
N THR A 81 -12.18 0.52 8.23
CA THR A 81 -12.11 1.96 8.47
C THR A 81 -11.38 2.21 9.78
N VAL A 82 -10.30 2.98 9.71
CA VAL A 82 -9.44 3.33 10.85
C VAL A 82 -9.72 4.76 11.28
N ASP A 83 -9.86 4.99 12.58
CA ASP A 83 -9.91 6.33 13.16
C ASP A 83 -8.51 6.96 13.10
N ASP A 84 -8.31 7.86 12.15
CA ASP A 84 -7.03 8.55 11.89
C ASP A 84 -6.90 9.91 12.59
N THR A 85 -7.65 10.14 13.67
CA THR A 85 -7.56 11.38 14.46
C THR A 85 -6.22 11.56 15.16
N ASN A 86 -5.60 10.46 15.56
CA ASN A 86 -4.25 10.41 16.14
C ASN A 86 -3.68 8.99 16.07
N THR A 87 -2.37 8.84 16.31
CA THR A 87 -1.67 7.56 16.22
C THR A 87 -2.27 6.48 17.13
N PHE A 88 -2.66 6.84 18.35
CA PHE A 88 -3.24 5.88 19.30
C PHE A 88 -4.57 5.33 18.81
N SER A 89 -5.44 6.18 18.24
CA SER A 89 -6.71 5.74 17.62
C SER A 89 -6.48 4.80 16.44
N VAL A 90 -5.45 5.04 15.64
CA VAL A 90 -5.05 4.13 14.55
C VAL A 90 -4.64 2.78 15.10
N GLU A 91 -3.75 2.75 16.11
CA GLU A 91 -3.30 1.50 16.75
C GLU A 91 -4.47 0.71 17.35
N GLU A 92 -5.41 1.39 18.02
CA GLU A 92 -6.59 0.77 18.60
C GLU A 92 -7.50 0.17 17.53
N SER A 93 -7.81 0.94 16.48
CA SER A 93 -8.63 0.48 15.35
C SER A 93 -8.01 -0.74 14.65
N ILE A 94 -6.69 -0.75 14.47
CA ILE A 94 -5.98 -1.88 13.85
C ILE A 94 -5.96 -3.08 14.78
N ARG A 95 -5.78 -2.88 16.10
CA ARG A 95 -5.83 -3.97 17.09
C ARG A 95 -7.18 -4.68 17.10
N ASP A 96 -8.26 -3.95 16.91
CA ASP A 96 -9.62 -4.52 16.87
C ASP A 96 -9.79 -5.55 15.74
N ILE A 97 -9.08 -5.40 14.62
CA ILE A 97 -9.08 -6.37 13.51
C ILE A 97 -8.64 -7.75 14.01
N PHE A 98 -7.62 -7.79 14.89
CA PHE A 98 -7.05 -9.04 15.40
C PHE A 98 -7.87 -9.69 16.52
N MET A 99 -8.95 -9.03 16.96
CA MET A 99 -9.93 -9.59 17.91
C MET A 99 -11.08 -10.28 17.20
N GLU A 100 -11.17 -10.19 15.86
CA GLU A 100 -12.20 -10.87 15.09
C GLU A 100 -11.96 -12.38 15.01
N GLU A 101 -13.06 -13.17 14.91
CA GLU A 101 -12.98 -14.63 14.76
C GLU A 101 -12.28 -15.07 13.45
N ARG A 102 -12.33 -14.22 12.43
CA ARG A 102 -11.78 -14.52 11.10
C ARG A 102 -10.93 -13.36 10.61
N LEU A 103 -9.63 -13.57 10.66
CA LEU A 103 -8.66 -12.62 10.19
C LEU A 103 -8.61 -12.58 8.64
N PRO A 104 -8.26 -11.44 8.03
CA PRO A 104 -7.95 -11.37 6.60
C PRO A 104 -6.69 -12.18 6.28
N ASP A 105 -6.62 -12.69 5.05
CA ASP A 105 -5.44 -13.39 4.55
C ASP A 105 -4.40 -12.38 4.00
N ILE A 106 -4.89 -11.25 3.45
CA ILE A 106 -4.06 -10.16 2.93
C ILE A 106 -4.60 -8.83 3.47
N ILE A 107 -3.72 -7.97 3.98
CA ILE A 107 -4.05 -6.61 4.40
C ILE A 107 -3.30 -5.62 3.50
N ILE A 108 -4.03 -4.68 2.90
CA ILE A 108 -3.49 -3.59 2.09
C ILE A 108 -3.59 -2.30 2.88
N CYS A 109 -2.44 -1.65 3.10
CA CYS A 109 -2.34 -0.35 3.77
C CYS A 109 -2.03 0.73 2.73
N LEU A 110 -2.76 1.85 2.78
CA LEU A 110 -2.65 2.93 1.81
C LEU A 110 -1.90 4.16 2.35
N ASN A 111 -1.25 4.04 3.50
CA ASN A 111 -0.33 5.02 4.07
C ASN A 111 0.69 4.35 4.99
N GLU A 112 1.75 5.09 5.34
CA GLU A 112 2.86 4.62 6.17
C GLU A 112 2.43 4.23 7.58
N LEU A 113 1.63 5.08 8.26
CA LEU A 113 1.20 4.85 9.63
C LEU A 113 0.39 3.55 9.76
N ASN A 114 -0.59 3.35 8.87
CA ASN A 114 -1.38 2.11 8.85
C ASN A 114 -0.49 0.89 8.58
N THR A 115 0.50 1.01 7.67
CA THR A 115 1.45 -0.06 7.36
C THR A 115 2.24 -0.46 8.59
N THR A 116 2.79 0.52 9.31
CA THR A 116 3.59 0.29 10.52
C THR A 116 2.74 -0.30 11.66
N CYS A 117 1.53 0.21 11.87
CA CYS A 117 0.64 -0.32 12.90
C CYS A 117 0.16 -1.74 12.59
N VAL A 118 -0.16 -2.06 11.33
CA VAL A 118 -0.52 -3.43 10.91
C VAL A 118 0.68 -4.37 11.05
N TYR A 119 1.87 -3.94 10.63
CA TYR A 119 3.12 -4.70 10.83
C TYR A 119 3.31 -5.04 12.31
N GLN A 120 3.21 -4.05 13.20
CA GLN A 120 3.38 -4.26 14.64
C GLN A 120 2.30 -5.22 15.19
N ALA A 121 1.05 -5.04 14.81
CA ALA A 121 -0.04 -5.91 15.25
C ALA A 121 0.15 -7.37 14.78
N VAL A 122 0.57 -7.59 13.53
CA VAL A 122 0.88 -8.94 13.01
C VAL A 122 1.97 -9.62 13.84
N VAL A 123 2.98 -8.87 14.30
CA VAL A 123 4.03 -9.40 15.19
C VAL A 123 3.46 -9.69 16.59
N ASP A 124 2.75 -8.74 17.18
CA ASP A 124 2.24 -8.82 18.55
C ASP A 124 1.21 -9.97 18.73
N TYR A 125 0.39 -10.20 17.72
CA TYR A 125 -0.61 -11.29 17.69
C TYR A 125 -0.07 -12.60 17.10
N ASN A 126 1.25 -12.69 16.84
CA ASN A 126 1.91 -13.89 16.30
C ASN A 126 1.29 -14.40 14.98
N GLN A 127 0.95 -13.48 14.09
CA GLN A 127 0.36 -13.76 12.78
C GLN A 127 1.38 -13.68 11.63
N VAL A 128 2.68 -13.59 11.94
CA VAL A 128 3.76 -13.56 10.94
C VAL A 128 3.70 -14.82 10.08
N GLY A 129 3.66 -14.64 8.76
CA GLY A 129 3.53 -15.73 7.78
C GLY A 129 2.11 -16.29 7.64
N GLN A 130 1.14 -15.85 8.45
CA GLN A 130 -0.28 -16.18 8.30
C GLN A 130 -1.05 -15.08 7.56
N ILE A 131 -0.67 -13.83 7.78
CA ILE A 131 -1.25 -12.65 7.13
C ILE A 131 -0.17 -12.04 6.25
N SER A 132 -0.52 -11.78 5.00
CA SER A 132 0.33 -11.04 4.06
C SER A 132 0.03 -9.54 4.14
N ILE A 133 1.07 -8.71 4.17
CA ILE A 133 0.94 -7.25 4.25
C ILE A 133 1.45 -6.62 2.96
N LEU A 134 0.62 -5.79 2.34
CA LEU A 134 1.00 -4.89 1.27
C LEU A 134 0.98 -3.46 1.82
N GLY A 135 2.14 -2.86 1.92
CA GLY A 135 2.36 -1.57 2.55
C GLY A 135 2.44 -0.40 1.58
N TYR A 136 2.66 0.77 2.15
CA TYR A 136 2.86 2.02 1.43
C TYR A 136 3.99 2.80 2.09
N TYR A 137 4.85 3.42 1.27
CA TYR A 137 6.05 4.13 1.66
C TYR A 137 7.25 3.22 1.97
N ASP A 138 8.44 3.81 2.07
CA ASP A 138 9.74 3.13 2.18
C ASP A 138 10.53 3.57 3.42
N SER A 139 9.82 3.86 4.53
CA SER A 139 10.51 4.14 5.79
C SER A 139 11.36 2.95 6.25
N ASP A 140 12.41 3.21 7.00
CA ASP A 140 13.34 2.19 7.53
C ASP A 140 12.61 1.04 8.23
N THR A 141 11.53 1.36 8.96
CA THR A 141 10.69 0.36 9.62
C THR A 141 10.07 -0.61 8.62
N ILE A 142 9.50 -0.09 7.52
CA ILE A 142 8.85 -0.91 6.49
C ILE A 142 9.89 -1.70 5.70
N ILE A 143 11.00 -1.08 5.31
CA ILE A 143 12.10 -1.74 4.60
C ILE A 143 12.67 -2.89 5.42
N ASN A 144 12.95 -2.66 6.72
CA ASN A 144 13.40 -3.72 7.62
C ASN A 144 12.35 -4.83 7.81
N ALA A 145 11.05 -4.49 7.80
CA ALA A 145 9.98 -5.49 7.90
C ALA A 145 9.88 -6.36 6.63
N ILE A 146 10.15 -5.80 5.45
CA ILE A 146 10.26 -6.57 4.19
C ILE A 146 11.47 -7.49 4.24
N ASP A 147 12.62 -6.99 4.68
CA ASP A 147 13.83 -7.82 4.80
C ASP A 147 13.62 -9.01 5.76
N ARG A 148 12.85 -8.83 6.81
CA ARG A 148 12.47 -9.89 7.76
C ARG A 148 11.32 -10.78 7.28
N ASN A 149 10.78 -10.58 6.07
CA ASN A 149 9.63 -11.29 5.51
C ASN A 149 8.35 -11.18 6.36
N VAL A 150 8.14 -10.06 7.04
CA VAL A 150 6.88 -9.76 7.75
C VAL A 150 5.94 -8.96 6.87
N VAL A 151 6.48 -7.96 6.14
CA VAL A 151 5.77 -7.24 5.08
C VAL A 151 6.17 -7.85 3.73
N ASN A 152 5.20 -8.18 2.89
CA ASN A 152 5.45 -8.85 1.61
C ASN A 152 6.00 -7.89 0.56
N ALA A 153 5.41 -6.71 0.48
CA ALA A 153 5.87 -5.64 -0.40
C ALA A 153 5.33 -4.29 0.07
N THR A 154 5.96 -3.22 -0.39
CA THR A 154 5.48 -1.84 -0.24
C THR A 154 5.58 -1.11 -1.56
N ILE A 155 4.78 -0.05 -1.72
CA ILE A 155 4.89 0.86 -2.85
C ILE A 155 5.46 2.18 -2.35
N SER A 156 6.63 2.54 -2.86
CA SER A 156 7.27 3.85 -2.65
C SER A 156 6.94 4.80 -3.79
N ILE A 157 6.85 6.08 -3.48
CA ILE A 157 6.65 7.17 -4.45
C ILE A 157 7.97 7.93 -4.58
N ASP A 158 8.35 8.27 -5.81
CA ASP A 158 9.45 9.18 -6.06
C ASP A 158 9.09 10.61 -5.60
N THR A 159 9.40 10.89 -4.34
CA THR A 159 9.11 12.19 -3.71
C THR A 159 10.02 13.30 -4.21
N GLU A 160 11.23 12.99 -4.67
CA GLU A 160 12.14 13.95 -5.30
C GLU A 160 11.59 14.40 -6.66
N GLN A 161 11.18 13.46 -7.49
CA GLN A 161 10.51 13.75 -8.76
C GLN A 161 9.22 14.56 -8.53
N MET A 162 8.43 14.20 -7.52
CA MET A 162 7.21 14.95 -7.18
C MET A 162 7.52 16.39 -6.76
N GLY A 163 8.55 16.60 -5.96
CA GLY A 163 9.06 17.94 -5.61
C GLY A 163 9.51 18.73 -6.84
N GLY A 164 10.26 18.09 -7.74
CA GLY A 164 10.68 18.67 -9.02
C GLY A 164 9.50 19.12 -9.87
N PHE A 165 8.48 18.29 -10.03
CA PHE A 165 7.25 18.62 -10.75
C PHE A 165 6.46 19.78 -10.12
N CYS A 166 6.47 19.92 -8.79
CA CYS A 166 5.88 21.08 -8.15
C CYS A 166 6.57 22.39 -8.54
N VAL A 167 7.91 22.38 -8.55
CA VAL A 167 8.71 23.54 -8.97
C VAL A 167 8.49 23.84 -10.45
N GLU A 168 8.49 22.82 -11.30
CA GLU A 168 8.24 22.95 -12.74
C GLU A 168 6.87 23.57 -13.02
N ALA A 169 5.82 23.00 -12.43
CA ALA A 169 4.44 23.50 -12.58
C ALA A 169 4.30 24.98 -12.17
N LEU A 170 4.91 25.36 -11.04
CA LEU A 170 4.88 26.75 -10.57
C LEU A 170 5.66 27.68 -11.47
N THR A 171 6.84 27.25 -11.94
CA THR A 171 7.70 28.02 -12.82
C THR A 171 7.02 28.28 -14.16
N GLU A 172 6.48 27.23 -14.79
CA GLU A 172 5.72 27.36 -16.03
C GLU A 172 4.52 28.31 -15.88
N TYR A 173 3.73 28.12 -14.80
CA TYR A 173 2.58 28.96 -14.56
C TYR A 173 2.97 30.43 -14.36
N TYR A 174 4.05 30.70 -13.64
CA TYR A 174 4.54 32.06 -13.38
C TYR A 174 5.07 32.73 -14.67
N LEU A 175 5.84 31.99 -15.48
CA LEU A 175 6.49 32.54 -16.68
C LEU A 175 5.57 32.59 -17.91
N LEU A 176 4.71 31.58 -18.06
CA LEU A 176 3.91 31.38 -19.28
C LEU A 176 2.41 31.62 -19.08
N GLY A 177 1.97 31.76 -17.83
CA GLY A 177 0.54 31.91 -17.47
C GLY A 177 -0.26 30.61 -17.55
N ASN A 178 0.38 29.48 -17.89
CA ASN A 178 -0.21 28.15 -17.96
C ASN A 178 0.83 27.07 -17.63
N THR A 179 0.37 25.89 -17.29
CA THR A 179 1.19 24.70 -17.04
C THR A 179 0.37 23.45 -17.36
N SER A 180 1.02 22.30 -17.41
CA SER A 180 0.34 20.99 -17.53
C SER A 180 -0.71 20.82 -16.43
N GLN A 181 -1.84 20.20 -16.77
CA GLN A 181 -2.90 19.93 -15.80
C GLN A 181 -2.50 18.81 -14.82
N TYR A 182 -1.60 17.92 -15.23
CA TYR A 182 -1.19 16.74 -14.46
C TYR A 182 0.29 16.50 -14.62
N PHE A 183 0.95 16.28 -13.48
CA PHE A 183 2.30 15.71 -13.37
C PHE A 183 2.19 14.46 -12.51
N THR A 184 2.59 13.33 -13.06
CA THR A 184 2.48 12.04 -12.37
C THR A 184 3.86 11.54 -12.01
N ALA A 185 4.13 11.44 -10.71
CA ALA A 185 5.37 10.87 -10.18
C ALA A 185 5.38 9.35 -10.32
N ASP A 186 6.57 8.79 -10.50
CA ASP A 186 6.79 7.36 -10.59
C ASP A 186 6.59 6.69 -9.23
N VAL A 187 6.26 5.41 -9.28
CA VAL A 187 6.15 4.55 -8.12
C VAL A 187 7.04 3.33 -8.29
N THR A 188 7.62 2.87 -7.19
CA THR A 188 8.46 1.69 -7.16
C THR A 188 7.86 0.65 -6.23
N LEU A 189 7.73 -0.58 -6.71
CA LEU A 189 7.41 -1.73 -5.87
C LEU A 189 8.71 -2.22 -5.22
N ILE A 190 8.70 -2.29 -3.89
CA ILE A 190 9.79 -2.84 -3.09
C ILE A 190 9.31 -4.12 -2.44
N ASP A 191 9.96 -5.23 -2.75
CA ASP A 191 9.70 -6.55 -2.18
C ASP A 191 11.03 -7.24 -1.82
N LYS A 192 10.97 -8.48 -1.38
CA LYS A 192 12.17 -9.24 -0.96
C LYS A 192 13.24 -9.34 -2.05
N SER A 193 12.87 -9.23 -3.32
CA SER A 193 13.83 -9.37 -4.43
C SER A 193 14.74 -8.14 -4.61
N ASN A 194 14.31 -6.97 -4.16
CA ASN A 194 15.05 -5.70 -4.35
C ASN A 194 15.27 -4.89 -3.07
N VAL A 195 14.73 -5.30 -1.93
CA VAL A 195 14.82 -4.58 -0.64
C VAL A 195 16.27 -4.32 -0.21
N ALA A 196 17.21 -5.17 -0.57
CA ALA A 196 18.62 -5.01 -0.20
C ALA A 196 19.22 -3.67 -0.69
N GLN A 197 18.72 -3.12 -1.79
CA GLN A 197 19.17 -1.83 -2.34
C GLN A 197 18.74 -0.63 -1.47
N TYR A 198 17.75 -0.81 -0.61
CA TYR A 198 17.20 0.22 0.28
C TYR A 198 17.72 0.12 1.71
N LEU A 199 18.40 -1.00 2.06
CA LEU A 199 19.04 -1.19 3.37
C LEU A 199 20.40 -0.50 3.46
N GLU A 200 21.09 -0.34 2.32
CA GLU A 200 22.44 0.22 2.27
C GLU A 200 22.48 1.76 2.25
N GLY A 201 21.33 2.42 2.05
CA GLY A 201 21.23 3.89 1.95
C GLY A 201 21.19 4.64 3.29
N GLY A 202 21.13 3.94 4.43
CA GLY A 202 21.00 4.55 5.76
C GLY A 202 22.30 5.08 6.38
N ASP A 203 23.47 4.80 5.82
CA ASP A 203 24.77 5.10 6.45
C ASP A 203 25.51 6.32 5.85
N GLU A 204 24.98 7.02 4.86
CA GLU A 204 25.69 8.13 4.19
C GLU A 204 25.42 9.54 4.75
N ASP A 205 24.43 9.73 5.65
CA ASP A 205 24.06 11.07 6.17
C ASP A 205 24.56 11.38 7.62
N GLU A 206 25.46 10.58 8.20
CA GLU A 206 26.14 10.92 9.46
C GLU A 206 27.67 11.08 9.28
N ASN A 207 28.11 12.14 8.57
CA ASN A 207 29.45 12.71 8.73
C ASN A 207 29.49 14.20 8.42
#